data_e775b066e89687f5981764a5585e647b
#
_entry.id   e775b066e89687f5981764a5585e647b
#
_cell.length_a   1.000
_cell.length_b   1.000
_cell.length_c   1.000
_cell.angle_alpha   90.00
_cell.angle_beta   90.00
_cell.angle_gamma   90.00
#
_symmetry.space_group_name_H-M   'P 1'
#
loop_
_entity.id
_entity.type
_entity.pdbx_description
1 polymer ?
#
loop_
_entity_poly.entity_id
_entity_poly.type
_entity_poly.pdbx_seq_one_letter_code
_entity_poly.pdbx_strand_id
1 'polypeptide(L)'
;MDDVALTIGTVLASMLRMATPLILCALAGTLSERAGVIDLGLEGKMLATAFAAASAGVMTSSLPLAVLAAIAVGLALSMLHGYGCVSHRGDQVVMGMAITMTAAGLTVVLGIAWFKQGGQTLPIPDAVRLDPWFAGLGA
;
A
#
# COMPACT_ATOMS: atom_id res chain seq x y z
N MET A 1 -34.72 -13.23 8.05
CA MET A 1 -33.96 -13.66 6.85
C MET A 1 -33.14 -12.49 6.29
N ASP A 2 -33.62 -11.27 6.48
CA ASP A 2 -32.92 -10.05 6.00
C ASP A 2 -31.58 -9.79 6.69
N ASP A 3 -31.46 -10.07 7.99
CA ASP A 3 -30.20 -9.91 8.74
C ASP A 3 -29.10 -10.84 8.23
N VAL A 4 -29.44 -12.05 7.79
CA VAL A 4 -28.45 -12.99 7.24
C VAL A 4 -27.98 -12.52 5.87
N ALA A 5 -28.89 -12.03 5.03
CA ALA A 5 -28.54 -11.49 3.72
C ALA A 5 -27.67 -10.23 3.84
N LEU A 6 -27.98 -9.33 4.77
CA LEU A 6 -27.17 -8.16 5.06
C LEU A 6 -25.78 -8.53 5.58
N THR A 7 -25.71 -9.53 6.49
CA THR A 7 -24.44 -10.00 7.02
C THR A 7 -23.57 -10.61 5.91
N ILE A 8 -24.15 -11.45 5.04
CA ILE A 8 -23.42 -12.02 3.90
C ILE A 8 -22.94 -10.90 2.96
N GLY A 9 -23.78 -9.93 2.67
CA GLY A 9 -23.42 -8.79 1.82
C GLY A 9 -22.25 -7.97 2.37
N THR A 10 -22.26 -7.66 3.65
CA THR A 10 -21.18 -6.91 4.32
C THR A 10 -19.87 -7.70 4.38
N VAL A 11 -19.95 -9.02 4.61
CA VAL A 11 -18.78 -9.91 4.60
C VAL A 11 -18.18 -9.98 3.20
N LEU A 12 -19.00 -10.18 2.16
CA LEU A 12 -18.52 -10.23 0.77
C LEU A 12 -17.89 -8.90 0.34
N ALA A 13 -18.50 -7.77 0.68
CA ALA A 13 -17.95 -6.45 0.39
C ALA A 13 -16.57 -6.24 1.08
N SER A 14 -16.45 -6.66 2.33
CA SER A 14 -15.19 -6.59 3.08
C SER A 14 -14.12 -7.51 2.49
N MET A 15 -14.50 -8.73 2.07
CA MET A 15 -13.60 -9.66 1.39
C MET A 15 -13.05 -9.09 0.08
N LEU A 16 -13.91 -8.50 -0.76
CA LEU A 16 -13.49 -7.87 -2.02
C LEU A 16 -12.55 -6.69 -1.79
N ARG A 17 -12.84 -5.87 -0.79
CA ARG A 17 -11.99 -4.72 -0.42
C ARG A 17 -10.60 -5.16 0.00
N MET A 18 -10.48 -6.23 0.79
CA MET A 18 -9.19 -6.76 1.24
C MET A 18 -8.48 -7.58 0.15
N ALA A 19 -9.22 -8.26 -0.73
CA ALA A 19 -8.64 -9.04 -1.81
C ALA A 19 -7.99 -8.17 -2.91
N THR A 20 -8.53 -6.99 -3.18
CA THR A 20 -8.06 -6.12 -4.26
C THR A 20 -6.55 -5.80 -4.18
N PRO A 21 -6.02 -5.26 -3.07
CA PRO A 21 -4.58 -4.98 -2.97
C PRO A 21 -3.73 -6.26 -3.03
N LEU A 22 -4.21 -7.38 -2.52
CA LEU A 22 -3.49 -8.65 -2.57
C LEU A 22 -3.41 -9.20 -4.00
N ILE A 23 -4.49 -9.09 -4.78
CA ILE A 23 -4.51 -9.50 -6.19
C ILE A 23 -3.54 -8.64 -7.00
N LEU A 24 -3.52 -7.33 -6.78
CA LEU A 24 -2.59 -6.42 -7.46
C LEU A 24 -1.13 -6.74 -7.10
N CYS A 25 -0.86 -7.04 -5.83
CA CYS A 25 0.46 -7.50 -5.39
C CYS A 25 0.87 -8.83 -6.04
N ALA A 26 -0.04 -9.79 -6.12
CA ALA A 26 0.22 -11.07 -6.77
C ALA A 26 0.53 -10.89 -8.27
N LEU A 27 -0.20 -10.02 -8.96
CA LEU A 27 0.08 -9.67 -10.35
C LEU A 27 1.44 -9.00 -10.51
N ALA A 28 1.80 -8.06 -9.64
CA ALA A 28 3.10 -7.40 -9.64
C ALA A 28 4.23 -8.42 -9.41
N GLY A 29 4.06 -9.35 -8.46
CA GLY A 29 4.99 -10.44 -8.20
C GLY A 29 5.18 -11.36 -9.41
N THR A 30 4.09 -11.78 -10.05
CA THR A 30 4.19 -12.64 -11.26
C THR A 30 4.87 -11.94 -12.43
N LEU A 31 4.68 -10.63 -12.60
CA LEU A 31 5.37 -9.84 -13.61
C LEU A 31 6.86 -9.73 -13.32
N SER A 32 7.22 -9.49 -12.06
CA SER A 32 8.62 -9.43 -11.61
C SER A 32 9.34 -10.76 -11.81
N GLU A 33 8.70 -11.87 -11.43
CA GLU A 33 9.25 -13.22 -11.62
C GLU A 33 9.45 -13.56 -13.10
N ARG A 34 8.51 -13.17 -13.96
CA ARG A 34 8.65 -13.34 -15.42
C ARG A 34 9.79 -12.50 -16.00
N ALA A 35 10.14 -11.39 -15.39
CA ALA A 35 11.30 -10.58 -15.74
C ALA A 35 12.63 -11.15 -15.16
N GLY A 36 12.58 -12.26 -14.42
CA GLY A 36 13.74 -12.90 -13.81
C GLY A 36 14.20 -12.28 -12.50
N VAL A 37 13.36 -11.45 -11.87
CA VAL A 37 13.65 -10.82 -10.58
C VAL A 37 12.60 -11.26 -9.55
N ILE A 38 13.05 -11.92 -8.49
CA ILE A 38 12.17 -12.31 -7.38
C ILE A 38 12.03 -11.12 -6.43
N ASP A 39 10.84 -10.58 -6.31
CA ASP A 39 10.56 -9.41 -5.47
C ASP A 39 9.82 -9.78 -4.18
N LEU A 40 10.56 -10.13 -3.14
CA LEU A 40 10.02 -10.35 -1.79
C LEU A 40 9.77 -9.04 -1.03
N GLY A 41 10.11 -7.90 -1.62
CA GLY A 41 9.91 -6.56 -1.04
C GLY A 41 8.53 -5.96 -1.28
N LEU A 42 7.61 -6.68 -1.95
CA LEU A 42 6.28 -6.16 -2.31
C LEU A 42 5.46 -5.74 -1.08
N GLU A 43 5.52 -6.50 0.02
CA GLU A 43 4.84 -6.16 1.27
C GLU A 43 5.35 -4.83 1.84
N GLY A 44 6.67 -4.65 1.91
CA GLY A 44 7.29 -3.41 2.38
C GLY A 44 6.98 -2.21 1.47
N LYS A 45 6.99 -2.42 0.15
CA LYS A 45 6.61 -1.40 -0.82
C LYS A 45 5.14 -0.99 -0.65
N MET A 46 4.25 -1.96 -0.46
CA MET A 46 2.83 -1.71 -0.19
C MET A 46 2.63 -0.90 1.09
N LEU A 47 3.31 -1.27 2.17
CA LEU A 47 3.26 -0.57 3.45
C LEU A 47 3.77 0.88 3.33
N ALA A 48 4.93 1.06 2.70
CA ALA A 48 5.53 2.39 2.52
C ALA A 48 4.68 3.31 1.63
N THR A 49 4.11 2.77 0.54
CA THR A 49 3.23 3.54 -0.36
C THR A 49 1.92 3.91 0.31
N ALA A 50 1.32 3.00 1.09
CA ALA A 50 0.12 3.26 1.87
C ALA A 50 0.37 4.36 2.92
N PHE A 51 1.49 4.29 3.64
CA PHE A 51 1.89 5.32 4.60
C PHE A 51 2.14 6.67 3.91
N ALA A 52 2.80 6.69 2.75
CA ALA A 52 3.05 7.92 1.99
C ALA A 52 1.75 8.56 1.50
N ALA A 53 0.80 7.75 0.99
CA ALA A 53 -0.52 8.22 0.58
C ALA A 53 -1.29 8.82 1.76
N ALA A 54 -1.34 8.11 2.88
CA ALA A 54 -2.07 8.55 4.06
C ALA A 54 -1.47 9.82 4.68
N SER A 55 -0.13 9.88 4.81
CA SER A 55 0.55 11.05 5.36
C SER A 55 0.40 12.28 4.47
N ALA A 56 0.57 12.14 3.15
CA ALA A 56 0.34 13.23 2.21
C ALA A 56 -1.13 13.67 2.20
N GLY A 57 -2.08 12.73 2.27
CA GLY A 57 -3.51 13.02 2.35
C GLY A 57 -3.90 13.81 3.60
N VAL A 58 -3.36 13.45 4.76
CA VAL A 58 -3.59 14.16 6.02
C VAL A 58 -2.97 15.56 5.99
N MET A 59 -1.75 15.70 5.46
CA MET A 59 -1.03 16.98 5.44
C MET A 59 -1.58 17.97 4.40
N THR A 60 -2.05 17.49 3.26
CA THR A 60 -2.43 18.35 2.12
C THR A 60 -3.95 18.41 1.89
N SER A 61 -4.72 17.52 2.52
CA SER A 61 -6.17 17.33 2.28
C SER A 61 -6.51 17.25 0.78
N SER A 62 -5.58 16.73 -0.04
CA SER A 62 -5.68 16.65 -1.49
C SER A 62 -5.45 15.24 -1.97
N LEU A 63 -6.49 14.64 -2.58
CA LEU A 63 -6.41 13.28 -3.14
C LEU A 63 -5.32 13.13 -4.22
N PRO A 64 -5.18 14.03 -5.21
CA PRO A 64 -4.16 13.86 -6.24
C PRO A 64 -2.74 13.90 -5.68
N LEU A 65 -2.47 14.72 -4.67
CA LEU A 65 -1.15 14.75 -4.01
C LEU A 65 -0.87 13.48 -3.21
N ALA A 66 -1.88 12.92 -2.55
CA ALA A 66 -1.76 11.63 -1.86
C ALA A 66 -1.40 10.50 -2.83
N VAL A 67 -2.07 10.44 -3.98
CA VAL A 67 -1.80 9.45 -5.02
C VAL A 67 -0.41 9.63 -5.64
N LEU A 68 -0.01 10.89 -5.93
CA LEU A 68 1.34 11.17 -6.45
C LEU A 68 2.43 10.77 -5.46
N ALA A 69 2.24 11.03 -4.17
CA ALA A 69 3.19 10.63 -3.13
C ALA A 69 3.34 9.10 -3.08
N ALA A 70 2.23 8.35 -3.15
CA ALA A 70 2.27 6.89 -3.20
C ALA A 70 3.03 6.38 -4.42
N ILE A 71 2.74 6.92 -5.61
CA ILE A 71 3.42 6.55 -6.86
C ILE A 71 4.92 6.85 -6.77
N ALA A 72 5.29 8.04 -6.28
CA ALA A 72 6.70 8.44 -6.16
C ALA A 72 7.48 7.50 -5.23
N VAL A 73 6.93 7.17 -4.06
CA VAL A 73 7.57 6.25 -3.11
C VAL A 73 7.63 4.83 -3.68
N GLY A 74 6.57 4.35 -4.32
CA GLY A 74 6.54 3.04 -4.95
C GLY A 74 7.57 2.89 -6.07
N LEU A 75 7.68 3.90 -6.93
CA LEU A 75 8.71 3.93 -7.98
C LEU A 75 10.13 3.98 -7.39
N ALA A 76 10.37 4.82 -6.38
CA ALA A 76 11.69 4.93 -5.75
C ALA A 76 12.14 3.60 -5.14
N LEU A 77 11.27 2.91 -4.39
CA LEU A 77 11.57 1.61 -3.80
C LEU A 77 11.75 0.51 -4.84
N SER A 78 10.94 0.54 -5.92
CA SER A 78 11.06 -0.43 -7.01
C SER A 78 12.36 -0.21 -7.81
N MET A 79 12.74 1.05 -8.06
CA MET A 79 14.02 1.37 -8.68
C MET A 79 15.21 0.97 -7.80
N LEU A 80 15.11 1.20 -6.49
CA LEU A 80 16.14 0.77 -5.53
C LEU A 80 16.32 -0.75 -5.55
N HIS A 81 15.19 -1.51 -5.53
CA HIS A 81 15.23 -2.96 -5.61
C HIS A 81 15.85 -3.45 -6.94
N GLY A 82 15.39 -2.90 -8.07
CA GLY A 82 15.90 -3.24 -9.39
C GLY A 82 17.39 -2.88 -9.55
N TYR A 83 17.80 -1.73 -9.06
CA TYR A 83 19.20 -1.31 -9.08
C TYR A 83 20.09 -2.27 -8.28
N GLY A 84 19.67 -2.64 -7.08
CA GLY A 84 20.41 -3.59 -6.26
C GLY A 84 20.50 -5.00 -6.86
N CYS A 85 19.38 -5.50 -7.38
CA CYS A 85 19.31 -6.86 -7.90
C CYS A 85 19.93 -7.00 -9.31
N VAL A 86 19.68 -6.02 -10.20
CA VAL A 86 20.11 -6.11 -11.60
C VAL A 86 21.50 -5.51 -11.79
N SER A 87 21.73 -4.27 -11.34
CA SER A 87 22.99 -3.56 -11.58
C SER A 87 24.12 -4.09 -10.70
N HIS A 88 23.87 -4.36 -9.44
CA HIS A 88 24.86 -4.88 -8.51
C HIS A 88 24.87 -6.40 -8.37
N ARG A 89 23.98 -7.11 -9.08
CA ARG A 89 23.85 -8.58 -8.98
C ARG A 89 23.71 -9.06 -7.54
N GLY A 90 23.05 -8.24 -6.70
CA GLY A 90 22.79 -8.57 -5.30
C GLY A 90 21.79 -9.71 -5.17
N ASP A 91 21.79 -10.35 -3.99
CA ASP A 91 20.79 -11.36 -3.67
C ASP A 91 19.41 -10.72 -3.57
N GLN A 92 18.51 -11.19 -4.43
CA GLN A 92 17.15 -10.63 -4.60
C GLN A 92 16.30 -10.83 -3.35
N VAL A 93 16.47 -11.96 -2.67
CA VAL A 93 15.75 -12.31 -1.44
C VAL A 93 16.18 -11.38 -0.31
N VAL A 94 17.49 -11.24 -0.11
CA VAL A 94 18.05 -10.37 0.93
C VAL A 94 17.67 -8.92 0.69
N MET A 95 17.69 -8.45 -0.55
CA MET A 95 17.32 -7.08 -0.89
C MET A 95 15.82 -6.83 -0.64
N GLY A 96 14.95 -7.77 -1.02
CA GLY A 96 13.52 -7.68 -0.78
C GLY A 96 13.19 -7.63 0.71
N MET A 97 13.79 -8.52 1.50
CA MET A 97 13.62 -8.53 2.97
C MET A 97 14.15 -7.24 3.62
N ALA A 98 15.28 -6.72 3.17
CA ALA A 98 15.85 -5.47 3.67
C ALA A 98 14.88 -4.29 3.42
N ILE A 99 14.28 -4.20 2.23
CA ILE A 99 13.27 -3.18 1.91
C ILE A 99 12.05 -3.33 2.83
N THR A 100 11.55 -4.55 3.04
CA THR A 100 10.39 -4.79 3.90
C THR A 100 10.66 -4.37 5.35
N MET A 101 11.79 -4.77 5.91
CA MET A 101 12.16 -4.40 7.28
C MET A 101 12.38 -2.89 7.42
N THR A 102 13.05 -2.28 6.44
CA THR A 102 13.28 -0.83 6.43
C THR A 102 11.96 -0.06 6.34
N ALA A 103 11.06 -0.48 5.46
CA ALA A 103 9.74 0.12 5.31
C ALA A 103 8.94 0.01 6.61
N ALA A 104 8.92 -1.18 7.24
CA ALA A 104 8.22 -1.40 8.50
C ALA A 104 8.77 -0.51 9.62
N GLY A 105 10.09 -0.45 9.79
CA GLY A 105 10.72 0.41 10.80
C GLY A 105 10.53 1.90 10.53
N LEU A 106 10.72 2.33 9.28
CA LEU A 106 10.65 3.73 8.89
C LEU A 106 9.22 4.28 9.01
N THR A 107 8.21 3.53 8.63
CA THR A 107 6.79 3.96 8.75
C THR A 107 6.39 4.15 10.21
N VAL A 108 6.87 3.30 11.14
CA VAL A 108 6.62 3.47 12.58
C VAL A 108 7.32 4.71 13.11
N VAL A 109 8.60 4.89 12.80
CA VAL A 109 9.39 6.06 13.28
C VAL A 109 8.80 7.37 12.75
N LEU A 110 8.49 7.45 11.45
CA LEU A 110 7.86 8.63 10.85
C LEU A 110 6.45 8.86 11.39
N GLY A 111 5.68 7.79 11.64
CA GLY A 111 4.36 7.89 12.26
C GLY A 111 4.41 8.52 13.65
N ILE A 112 5.37 8.11 14.47
CA ILE A 112 5.60 8.70 15.79
C ILE A 112 6.09 10.17 15.66
N ALA A 113 7.01 10.43 14.74
CA ALA A 113 7.59 11.77 14.58
C ALA A 113 6.54 12.79 14.10
N TRP A 114 5.71 12.45 13.14
CA TRP A 114 4.76 13.37 12.52
C TRP A 114 3.40 13.39 13.19
N PHE A 115 2.89 12.21 13.56
CA PHE A 115 1.52 12.05 14.07
C PHE A 115 1.45 11.72 15.55
N LYS A 116 2.60 11.50 16.22
CA LYS A 116 2.67 11.05 17.63
C LYS A 116 1.99 9.69 17.86
N GLN A 117 1.80 8.90 16.80
CA GLN A 117 1.18 7.58 16.84
C GLN A 117 2.08 6.58 16.10
N GLY A 118 2.43 5.48 16.77
CA GLY A 118 3.18 4.39 16.15
C GLY A 118 2.25 3.43 15.42
N GLY A 119 2.54 3.15 14.13
CA GLY A 119 1.81 2.15 13.35
C GLY A 119 0.43 2.56 12.83
N GLN A 120 0.01 3.80 13.08
CA GLN A 120 -1.25 4.36 12.57
C GLN A 120 -1.05 5.81 12.13
N THR A 121 -1.80 6.24 11.13
CA THR A 121 -1.92 7.65 10.74
C THR A 121 -3.18 8.24 11.36
N LEU A 122 -3.26 9.58 11.40
CA LEU A 122 -4.50 10.26 11.76
C LEU A 122 -5.62 9.87 10.80
N PRO A 123 -6.90 9.97 11.23
CA PRO A 123 -8.03 9.75 10.34
C PRO A 123 -7.90 10.61 9.08
N ILE A 124 -8.04 9.98 7.93
CA ILE A 124 -7.95 10.67 6.64
C ILE A 124 -9.18 11.58 6.50
N PRO A 125 -9.01 12.87 6.14
CA PRO A 125 -10.12 13.77 5.86
C PRO A 125 -11.05 13.21 4.77
N ASP A 126 -12.35 13.46 4.88
CA ASP A 126 -13.36 12.95 3.93
C ASP A 126 -13.07 13.40 2.49
N ALA A 127 -12.47 14.57 2.31
CA ALA A 127 -12.05 15.08 1.00
C ALA A 127 -11.01 14.20 0.26
N VAL A 128 -10.30 13.33 0.97
CA VAL A 128 -9.27 12.42 0.42
C VAL A 128 -9.77 10.97 0.37
N ARG A 129 -10.97 10.71 0.88
CA ARG A 129 -11.60 9.40 0.76
C ARG A 129 -12.15 9.20 -0.64
N LEU A 130 -11.84 8.05 -1.22
CA LEU A 130 -12.52 7.59 -2.43
C LEU A 130 -13.85 7.00 -1.99
N ASP A 131 -14.94 7.70 -2.29
CA ASP A 131 -16.28 7.15 -2.10
C ASP A 131 -16.46 5.96 -3.06
N PRO A 132 -16.99 4.83 -2.59
CA PRO A 132 -17.26 3.71 -3.47
C PRO A 132 -18.27 4.15 -4.55
N TRP A 133 -17.96 3.88 -5.81
CA TRP A 133 -18.79 4.22 -6.98
C TRP A 133 -20.26 3.77 -6.85
N PHE A 134 -20.52 2.83 -5.96
CA PHE A 134 -21.82 2.25 -5.71
C PHE A 134 -22.54 2.83 -4.46
N ALA A 135 -21.95 3.81 -3.76
CA ALA A 135 -22.60 4.42 -2.60
C ALA A 135 -23.91 5.14 -2.95
N GLY A 136 -24.07 5.58 -4.22
CA GLY A 136 -25.30 6.21 -4.71
C GLY A 136 -26.41 5.26 -5.19
N LEU A 137 -26.16 3.93 -5.24
CA LEU A 137 -27.13 2.94 -5.71
C LEU A 137 -27.92 2.27 -4.58
N GLY A 138 -27.64 2.63 -3.33
CA GLY A 138 -28.25 2.05 -2.12
C GLY A 138 -28.99 3.06 -1.22
N ALA A 139 -29.35 4.23 -1.74
CA ALA A 139 -30.18 5.22 -1.03
C ALA A 139 -31.61 5.24 -1.56
#